data_4817084522ecd8ee08ddd664807e39ea
#
_entry.id   4817084522ecd8ee08ddd664807e39ea
#
_cell.length_a   1.000
_cell.length_b   1.000
_cell.length_c   1.000
_cell.angle_alpha   90.00
_cell.angle_beta   90.00
_cell.angle_gamma   90.00
#
_symmetry.space_group_name_H-M   'P 1'
#
loop_
_entity.id
_entity.type
_entity.pdbx_description
1 polymer ?
#
loop_
_entity_poly.entity_id
_entity_poly.type
_entity_poly.pdbx_seq_one_letter_code
_entity_poly.pdbx_strand_id
1 'polypeptide(L)'
;LGLVPVGYAAGWSPFLSGRDGHIPPQVRLITSQGESWVPVAGAINMDQTVLDLGPALAAGLSPSVGDRVELITPNRQAPNHLVRLAAQAGLRPYAIACGIHPSVPRAYVDGHAEIETSFPIREGVR
;
A
#
# COMPACT_ATOMS: atom_id res chain seq x y z
N LEU A 1 -14.54 -7.48 3.07
CA LEU A 1 -13.57 -6.94 2.12
C LEU A 1 -13.42 -5.44 2.34
N GLY A 2 -12.22 -4.92 2.12
CA GLY A 2 -11.91 -3.50 2.12
C GLY A 2 -11.42 -3.06 0.73
N LEU A 3 -11.64 -1.79 0.40
CA LEU A 3 -11.19 -1.21 -0.86
C LEU A 3 -10.23 -0.06 -0.58
N VAL A 4 -9.06 -0.12 -1.21
CA VAL A 4 -8.06 0.95 -1.19
C VAL A 4 -8.04 1.62 -2.56
N PRO A 5 -8.19 2.95 -2.65
CA PRO A 5 -8.21 3.68 -3.93
C PRO A 5 -6.80 3.87 -4.51
N VAL A 6 -6.05 2.79 -4.62
CA VAL A 6 -4.70 2.73 -5.20
C VAL A 6 -4.58 1.47 -6.02
N GLY A 7 -4.09 1.60 -7.23
CA GLY A 7 -3.86 0.49 -8.14
C GLY A 7 -2.60 0.69 -8.99
N TYR A 8 -2.51 -0.02 -10.11
CA TYR A 8 -1.29 0.00 -10.90
C TYR A 8 -1.04 1.34 -11.61
N ALA A 9 -2.06 2.17 -11.82
CA ALA A 9 -1.86 3.52 -12.37
C ALA A 9 -1.07 4.43 -11.41
N ALA A 10 -1.14 4.18 -10.09
CA ALA A 10 -0.34 4.88 -9.09
C ALA A 10 1.04 4.24 -8.87
N GLY A 11 1.31 3.10 -9.48
CA GLY A 11 2.56 2.36 -9.35
C GLY A 11 2.52 1.17 -8.38
N TRP A 12 1.34 0.84 -7.84
CA TRP A 12 1.14 -0.39 -7.08
C TRP A 12 1.07 -1.57 -8.04
N SER A 13 2.14 -2.34 -8.14
CA SER A 13 2.34 -3.32 -9.21
C SER A 13 1.23 -4.37 -9.31
N PRO A 14 0.69 -4.63 -10.51
CA PRO A 14 -0.30 -5.70 -10.72
C PRO A 14 0.27 -7.11 -10.45
N PHE A 15 1.59 -7.27 -10.46
CA PHE A 15 2.26 -8.52 -10.07
C PHE A 15 2.17 -8.82 -8.57
N LEU A 16 1.70 -7.88 -7.76
CA LEU A 16 1.36 -8.06 -6.34
C LEU A 16 -0.10 -8.51 -6.14
N SER A 17 -0.75 -9.01 -7.18
CA SER A 17 -2.11 -9.54 -7.09
C SER A 17 -2.15 -10.85 -6.31
N GLY A 18 -3.20 -11.03 -5.50
CA GLY A 18 -3.44 -12.27 -4.75
C GLY A 18 -4.25 -13.29 -5.53
N ARG A 19 -3.77 -13.70 -6.71
CA ARG A 19 -4.43 -14.70 -7.57
C ARG A 19 -3.41 -15.62 -8.25
N ASP A 20 -3.91 -16.63 -8.95
CA ASP A 20 -3.12 -17.56 -9.78
C ASP A 20 -2.06 -18.35 -9.00
N GLY A 21 -2.37 -18.69 -7.74
CA GLY A 21 -1.46 -19.45 -6.88
C GLY A 21 -0.30 -18.65 -6.28
N HIS A 22 -0.24 -17.35 -6.55
CA HIS A 22 0.72 -16.47 -5.91
C HIS A 22 0.33 -16.20 -4.45
N ILE A 23 1.33 -16.15 -3.57
CA ILE A 23 1.13 -15.72 -2.19
C ILE A 23 0.82 -14.22 -2.22
N PRO A 24 -0.37 -13.80 -1.76
CA PRO A 24 -0.72 -12.40 -1.77
C PRO A 24 0.18 -11.60 -0.83
N PRO A 25 0.57 -10.37 -1.21
CA PRO A 25 1.30 -9.51 -0.30
C PRO A 25 0.43 -9.14 0.89
N GLN A 26 1.08 -9.00 2.04
CA GLN A 26 0.46 -8.51 3.25
C GLN A 26 0.68 -7.01 3.33
N VAL A 27 -0.37 -6.27 3.64
CA VAL A 27 -0.32 -4.84 3.92
C VAL A 27 -0.78 -4.57 5.35
N ARG A 28 -0.38 -3.44 5.92
CA ARG A 28 -0.73 -3.11 7.30
C ARG A 28 -1.97 -2.23 7.32
N LEU A 29 -3.04 -2.76 7.92
CA LEU A 29 -4.26 -2.00 8.22
C LEU A 29 -4.10 -1.37 9.61
N ILE A 30 -4.34 -0.07 9.69
CA ILE A 30 -4.23 0.73 10.91
C ILE A 30 -5.58 1.32 11.23
N THR A 31 -6.19 0.82 12.30
CA THR A 31 -7.50 1.27 12.79
C THR A 31 -7.35 2.08 14.07
N SER A 32 -8.40 2.73 14.52
CA SER A 32 -8.44 3.38 15.83
C SER A 32 -8.26 2.43 17.02
N GLN A 33 -8.48 1.14 16.81
CA GLN A 33 -8.43 0.11 17.86
C GLN A 33 -7.12 -0.69 17.85
N GLY A 34 -6.31 -0.56 16.80
CA GLY A 34 -5.05 -1.30 16.64
C GLY A 34 -4.72 -1.59 15.19
N GLU A 35 -3.76 -2.45 14.98
CA GLU A 35 -3.21 -2.77 13.66
C GLU A 35 -3.34 -4.26 13.36
N SER A 36 -3.46 -4.59 12.08
CA SER A 36 -3.48 -5.97 11.59
C SER A 36 -2.82 -6.08 10.23
N TRP A 37 -2.21 -7.22 9.96
CA TRP A 37 -1.77 -7.60 8.62
C TRP A 37 -2.94 -8.21 7.87
N VAL A 38 -3.21 -7.68 6.69
CA VAL A 38 -4.29 -8.15 5.83
C VAL A 38 -3.76 -8.39 4.42
N PRO A 39 -4.17 -9.50 3.77
CA PRO A 39 -3.69 -9.79 2.43
C PRO A 39 -4.45 -9.00 1.36
N VAL A 40 -3.78 -8.76 0.25
CA VAL A 40 -4.42 -8.34 -1.00
C VAL A 40 -5.31 -9.47 -1.49
N ALA A 41 -6.55 -9.17 -1.82
CA ALA A 41 -7.52 -10.12 -2.36
C ALA A 41 -7.71 -9.93 -3.87
N GLY A 42 -7.46 -10.99 -4.62
CA GLY A 42 -7.67 -10.98 -6.08
C GLY A 42 -6.69 -10.09 -6.84
N ALA A 43 -7.12 -9.62 -7.99
CA ALA A 43 -6.31 -8.79 -8.87
C ALA A 43 -6.26 -7.33 -8.41
N ILE A 44 -5.10 -6.71 -8.60
CA ILE A 44 -4.95 -5.26 -8.48
C ILE A 44 -5.46 -4.63 -9.77
N ASN A 45 -6.41 -3.71 -9.66
CA ASN A 45 -6.97 -2.96 -10.77
C ASN A 45 -6.16 -1.69 -11.04
N MET A 46 -6.57 -0.93 -12.05
CA MET A 46 -5.89 0.30 -12.44
C MET A 46 -5.81 1.31 -11.30
N ASP A 47 -6.90 1.49 -10.56
CA ASP A 47 -7.06 2.51 -9.53
C ASP A 47 -7.53 1.98 -8.17
N GLN A 48 -7.65 0.65 -8.02
CA GLN A 48 -8.20 0.04 -6.82
C GLN A 48 -7.47 -1.26 -6.45
N THR A 49 -7.38 -1.50 -5.16
CA THR A 49 -6.90 -2.76 -4.58
C THR A 49 -7.88 -3.22 -3.52
N VAL A 50 -8.29 -4.48 -3.58
CA VAL A 50 -9.16 -5.10 -2.59
C VAL A 50 -8.32 -5.80 -1.54
N LEU A 51 -8.72 -5.68 -0.29
CA LEU A 51 -8.09 -6.33 0.86
C LEU A 51 -9.06 -7.32 1.51
N ASP A 52 -8.54 -8.44 1.95
CA ASP A 52 -9.29 -9.36 2.82
C ASP A 52 -9.17 -8.89 4.28
N LEU A 53 -10.27 -8.40 4.83
CA LEU A 53 -10.34 -7.90 6.21
C LEU A 53 -10.57 -9.02 7.24
N GLY A 54 -10.70 -10.27 6.80
CA GLY A 54 -10.93 -11.41 7.70
C GLY A 54 -9.95 -11.47 8.88
N PRO A 55 -8.62 -11.36 8.65
CA PRO A 55 -7.65 -11.37 9.76
C PRO A 55 -7.86 -10.25 10.78
N ALA A 56 -8.20 -9.05 10.34
CA ALA A 56 -8.47 -7.92 11.23
C ALA A 56 -9.72 -8.14 12.08
N LEU A 57 -10.79 -8.65 11.47
CA LEU A 57 -12.04 -9.00 12.18
C LEU A 57 -11.79 -10.12 13.18
N ALA A 58 -11.03 -11.15 12.83
CA ALA A 58 -10.65 -12.24 13.73
C ALA A 58 -9.80 -11.76 14.92
N ALA A 59 -9.03 -10.68 14.75
CA ALA A 59 -8.28 -10.03 15.82
C ALA A 59 -9.13 -9.09 16.68
N GLY A 60 -10.44 -9.00 16.43
CA GLY A 60 -11.36 -8.15 17.19
C GLY A 60 -11.36 -6.68 16.77
N LEU A 61 -10.74 -6.34 15.66
CA LEU A 61 -10.76 -4.99 15.11
C LEU A 61 -12.05 -4.73 14.33
N SER A 62 -12.46 -3.49 14.25
CA SER A 62 -13.63 -3.04 13.47
C SER A 62 -13.18 -2.03 12.40
N PRO A 63 -12.67 -2.53 11.26
CA PRO A 63 -12.26 -1.65 10.17
C PRO A 63 -13.41 -0.79 9.65
N SER A 64 -13.11 0.47 9.39
CA SER A 64 -14.08 1.45 8.88
C SER A 64 -13.47 2.32 7.79
N VAL A 65 -14.34 2.94 7.01
CA VAL A 65 -13.92 3.90 5.98
C VAL A 65 -13.17 5.05 6.64
N GLY A 66 -12.00 5.40 6.09
CA GLY A 66 -11.09 6.40 6.64
C GLY A 66 -9.92 5.80 7.43
N ASP A 67 -9.94 4.51 7.73
CA ASP A 67 -8.78 3.83 8.28
C ASP A 67 -7.60 3.85 7.31
N ARG A 68 -6.39 3.79 7.85
CA ARG A 68 -5.15 3.89 7.07
C ARG A 68 -4.65 2.51 6.65
N VAL A 69 -4.10 2.45 5.44
CA VAL A 69 -3.40 1.26 4.95
C VAL A 69 -1.98 1.65 4.56
N GLU A 70 -1.02 0.95 5.13
CA GLU A 70 0.38 1.08 4.74
C GLU A 70 0.73 -0.02 3.74
N LEU A 71 0.91 0.36 2.49
CA LEU A 71 1.22 -0.56 1.40
C LEU A 71 2.71 -0.96 1.40
N ILE A 72 3.60 -0.01 1.66
CA ILE A 72 5.06 -0.20 1.69
C ILE A 72 5.60 0.44 2.96
N THR A 73 6.48 -0.27 3.66
CA THR A 73 7.09 0.22 4.91
C THR A 73 8.62 0.27 4.81
N PRO A 74 9.29 1.21 5.50
CA PRO A 74 10.74 1.18 5.67
C PRO A 74 11.23 0.10 6.65
N ASN A 75 10.35 -0.52 7.42
CA ASN A 75 10.71 -1.56 8.38
C ASN A 75 11.13 -2.84 7.66
N ARG A 76 12.42 -3.16 7.71
CA ARG A 76 13.02 -4.31 7.03
C ARG A 76 12.49 -5.67 7.50
N GLN A 77 11.93 -5.75 8.68
CA GLN A 77 11.38 -6.99 9.26
C GLN A 77 9.92 -7.23 8.83
N ALA A 78 9.25 -6.20 8.34
CA ALA A 78 7.84 -6.27 7.96
C ALA A 78 7.62 -7.00 6.62
N PRO A 79 6.49 -7.69 6.45
CA PRO A 79 6.18 -8.40 5.20
C PRO A 79 6.01 -7.46 4.00
N ASN A 80 5.58 -6.22 4.21
CA ASN A 80 5.43 -5.21 3.16
C ASN A 80 6.65 -4.29 2.99
N HIS A 81 7.83 -4.73 3.44
CA HIS A 81 9.06 -4.05 3.09
C HIS A 81 9.33 -4.16 1.59
N LEU A 82 9.84 -3.08 0.98
CA LEU A 82 10.04 -2.97 -0.47
C LEU A 82 10.77 -4.16 -1.09
N VAL A 83 11.82 -4.66 -0.43
CA VAL A 83 12.61 -5.81 -0.92
C VAL A 83 11.77 -7.09 -0.96
N ARG A 84 10.93 -7.31 0.04
CA ARG A 84 10.05 -8.49 0.09
C ARG A 84 8.95 -8.42 -0.95
N LEU A 85 8.32 -7.25 -1.10
CA LEU A 85 7.32 -7.02 -2.14
C LEU A 85 7.90 -7.22 -3.54
N ALA A 86 9.10 -6.72 -3.78
CA ALA A 86 9.78 -6.90 -5.06
C ALA A 86 10.05 -8.38 -5.36
N ALA A 87 10.51 -9.15 -4.37
CA ALA A 87 10.72 -10.57 -4.52
C ALA A 87 9.41 -11.32 -4.86
N GLN A 88 8.30 -10.98 -4.19
CA GLN A 88 6.98 -11.55 -4.48
C GLN A 88 6.50 -11.22 -5.90
N ALA A 89 6.75 -10.00 -6.37
CA ALA A 89 6.36 -9.55 -7.70
C ALA A 89 7.30 -10.02 -8.83
N GLY A 90 8.43 -10.64 -8.50
CA GLY A 90 9.48 -10.96 -9.47
C GLY A 90 10.17 -9.72 -10.05
N LEU A 91 10.20 -8.63 -9.29
CA LEU A 91 10.76 -7.35 -9.69
C LEU A 91 11.98 -6.99 -8.83
N ARG A 92 12.70 -5.98 -9.27
CA ARG A 92 13.75 -5.38 -8.44
C ARG A 92 13.17 -4.28 -7.55
N PRO A 93 13.69 -4.07 -6.32
CA PRO A 93 13.15 -3.07 -5.40
C PRO A 93 13.05 -1.66 -6.01
N TYR A 94 14.08 -1.23 -6.75
CA TYR A 94 14.06 0.08 -7.39
C TYR A 94 12.99 0.22 -8.49
N ALA A 95 12.60 -0.89 -9.13
CA ALA A 95 11.55 -0.85 -10.15
C ALA A 95 10.19 -0.50 -9.52
N ILE A 96 9.90 -1.00 -8.31
CA ILE A 96 8.69 -0.61 -7.57
C ILE A 96 8.79 0.85 -7.13
N ALA A 97 9.91 1.27 -6.54
CA ALA A 97 10.09 2.63 -6.06
C ALA A 97 10.01 3.68 -7.17
N CYS A 98 10.69 3.43 -8.30
CA CYS A 98 10.65 4.31 -9.47
C CYS A 98 9.31 4.28 -10.20
N GLY A 99 8.55 3.21 -10.06
CA GLY A 99 7.23 3.05 -10.67
C GLY A 99 6.12 3.85 -9.98
N ILE A 100 6.35 4.39 -8.79
CA ILE A 100 5.36 5.23 -8.11
C ILE A 100 5.12 6.49 -8.94
N HIS A 101 3.88 6.63 -9.41
CA HIS A 101 3.53 7.71 -10.33
C HIS A 101 3.72 9.09 -9.69
N PRO A 102 4.18 10.11 -10.44
CA PRO A 102 4.37 11.47 -9.91
C PRO A 102 3.11 12.14 -9.35
N SER A 103 1.91 11.68 -9.75
CA SER A 103 0.64 12.17 -9.20
C SER A 103 0.38 11.75 -7.75
N VAL A 104 1.09 10.74 -7.25
CA VAL A 104 1.00 10.34 -5.84
C VAL A 104 1.62 11.42 -4.97
N PRO A 105 0.86 12.03 -4.04
CA PRO A 105 1.40 13.04 -3.14
C PRO A 105 2.59 12.50 -2.34
N ARG A 106 3.61 13.33 -2.17
CA ARG A 106 4.81 13.00 -1.40
C ARG A 106 4.96 13.98 -0.25
N ALA A 107 5.18 13.42 0.94
CA ALA A 107 5.68 14.15 2.09
C ALA A 107 7.13 13.72 2.34
N TYR A 108 8.01 14.68 2.51
CA TYR A 108 9.39 14.41 2.85
C TYR A 108 9.57 14.56 4.35
N VAL A 109 10.22 13.60 4.98
CA VAL A 109 10.40 13.56 6.42
C VAL A 109 11.89 13.45 6.75
N ASP A 110 12.32 14.10 7.83
CA ASP A 110 13.64 13.93 8.41
C ASP A 110 13.48 13.29 9.80
N GLY A 111 13.84 12.02 9.91
CA GLY A 111 13.57 11.25 11.11
C GLY A 111 12.07 11.12 11.38
N HIS A 112 11.57 11.82 12.40
CA HIS A 112 10.16 11.83 12.79
C HIS A 112 9.43 13.13 12.43
N ALA A 113 10.13 14.14 11.91
CA ALA A 113 9.55 15.41 11.51
C ALA A 113 9.21 15.38 10.01
N GLU A 114 7.99 15.75 9.66
CA GLU A 114 7.61 16.03 8.29
C GLU A 114 8.31 17.31 7.83
N ILE A 115 9.10 17.21 6.76
CA ILE A 115 9.62 18.39 6.09
C ILE A 115 8.54 18.89 5.16
N GLU A 116 7.99 20.05 5.47
CA GLU A 116 7.02 20.71 4.60
C GLU A 116 7.70 21.09 3.28
N THR A 117 7.61 20.20 2.30
CA THR A 117 7.96 20.52 0.93
C THR A 117 6.71 21.00 0.23
N SER A 118 6.61 22.29 0.09
CA SER A 118 5.65 22.90 -0.81
C SER A 118 6.01 22.58 -2.27
N PHE A 119 5.63 21.39 -2.73
CA PHE A 119 5.28 21.27 -4.13
C PHE A 119 3.88 21.85 -4.26
N PRO A 120 3.72 23.02 -4.86
CA PRO A 120 2.40 23.50 -5.13
C PRO A 120 1.73 22.44 -6.01
N ILE A 121 0.75 21.75 -5.45
CA ILE A 121 -0.30 21.17 -6.29
C ILE A 121 -0.79 22.37 -7.07
N ARG A 122 -0.43 22.45 -8.34
CA ARG A 122 -0.99 23.49 -9.20
C ARG A 122 -2.46 23.14 -9.35
N GLU A 123 -3.29 23.72 -8.49
CA GLU A 123 -4.71 23.82 -8.77
C GLU A 123 -4.83 24.45 -10.14
N GLY A 124 -5.47 23.75 -11.07
CA GLY A 124 -5.82 24.29 -12.38
C GLY A 124 -5.12 23.69 -13.59
N VAL A 125 -4.24 22.71 -13.47
CA VAL A 125 -3.84 21.87 -14.60
C VAL A 125 -4.84 20.72 -14.69
N ARG A 126 -5.94 20.97 -15.32
CA ARG A 126 -6.88 19.95 -15.77
C ARG A 126 -6.49 19.46 -17.16
#